data_a33394ea324238de9ae268dda02ff53e
#
_entry.id   a33394ea324238de9ae268dda02ff53e
#
_cell.length_a   1.000
_cell.length_b   1.000
_cell.length_c   1.000
_cell.angle_alpha   90.00
_cell.angle_beta   90.00
_cell.angle_gamma   90.00
#
_symmetry.space_group_name_H-M   'P 1'
#
loop_
_entity.id
_entity.type
_entity.pdbx_description
1 polymer ?
#
loop_
_entity_poly.entity_id
_entity_poly.type
_entity_poly.pdbx_seq_one_letter_code
_entity_poly.pdbx_strand_id
1 'polypeptide(L)'
;MIQISIVFKNHSESVTIEQLAKIAHMSSSYFMSCFKQNFGLGAIEYLNQVRIRLACDLLCNMDRSISDIAFDTGFHNLSNFNRQFRTKVGCSPQTYRKESVLS
;
A
#
# COMPACT_ATOMS: atom_id res chain seq x y z
N MET A 1 -8.22 -7.73 -18.64
CA MET A 1 -8.30 -6.69 -17.60
C MET A 1 -7.55 -7.11 -16.37
N ILE A 2 -6.83 -6.20 -15.77
CA ILE A 2 -6.09 -6.46 -14.53
C ILE A 2 -7.07 -6.65 -13.39
N GLN A 3 -6.90 -7.74 -12.63
CA GLN A 3 -7.78 -8.02 -11.51
C GLN A 3 -7.26 -7.31 -10.26
N ILE A 4 -7.82 -6.15 -10.00
CA ILE A 4 -7.42 -5.33 -8.87
C ILE A 4 -7.70 -6.03 -7.54
N SER A 5 -8.71 -6.90 -7.49
CA SER A 5 -9.02 -7.65 -6.27
C SER A 5 -7.85 -8.48 -5.77
N ILE A 6 -6.94 -8.88 -6.67
CA ILE A 6 -5.74 -9.62 -6.27
C ILE A 6 -4.83 -8.77 -5.40
N VAL A 7 -4.72 -7.49 -5.73
CA VAL A 7 -3.93 -6.54 -4.92
C VAL A 7 -4.48 -6.47 -3.50
N PHE A 8 -5.79 -6.40 -3.36
CA PHE A 8 -6.41 -6.33 -2.04
C PHE A 8 -6.28 -7.63 -1.25
N LYS A 9 -6.39 -8.78 -1.94
CA LYS A 9 -6.27 -10.08 -1.27
C LYS A 9 -4.86 -10.32 -0.72
N ASN A 10 -3.85 -9.82 -1.41
CA ASN A 10 -2.46 -10.08 -1.07
C ASN A 10 -1.77 -8.89 -0.42
N HIS A 11 -2.54 -7.97 0.14
CA HIS A 11 -1.97 -6.73 0.70
C HIS A 11 -1.01 -6.97 1.87
N SER A 12 -1.20 -8.04 2.62
CA SER A 12 -0.33 -8.38 3.75
C SER A 12 0.97 -9.05 3.32
N GLU A 13 1.07 -9.43 2.04
CA GLU A 13 2.29 -9.99 1.48
C GLU A 13 3.00 -8.92 0.66
N SER A 14 4.30 -9.07 0.47
CA SER A 14 5.08 -8.13 -0.34
C SER A 14 4.81 -8.38 -1.82
N VAL A 15 3.67 -7.92 -2.29
CA VAL A 15 3.28 -8.08 -3.70
C VAL A 15 4.16 -7.17 -4.55
N THR A 16 4.80 -7.73 -5.56
CA THR A 16 5.68 -7.00 -6.46
C THR A 16 5.00 -6.77 -7.81
N ILE A 17 5.53 -5.82 -8.57
CA ILE A 17 5.05 -5.57 -9.93
C ILE A 17 5.24 -6.81 -10.80
N GLU A 18 6.36 -7.52 -10.61
CA GLU A 18 6.65 -8.75 -11.35
C GLU A 18 5.59 -9.81 -11.11
N GLN A 19 5.14 -9.95 -9.87
CA GLN A 19 4.08 -10.91 -9.53
C GLN A 19 2.76 -10.55 -10.17
N LEU A 20 2.40 -9.27 -10.14
CA LEU A 20 1.16 -8.81 -10.76
C LEU A 20 1.20 -8.96 -12.27
N ALA A 21 2.33 -8.63 -12.89
CA ALA A 21 2.50 -8.79 -14.33
C ALA A 21 2.38 -10.25 -14.74
N LYS A 22 2.95 -11.15 -13.94
CA LYS A 22 2.89 -12.59 -14.21
C LYS A 22 1.45 -13.09 -14.16
N ILE A 23 0.69 -12.64 -13.16
CA ILE A 23 -0.72 -13.01 -13.05
C ILE A 23 -1.52 -12.51 -14.26
N ALA A 24 -1.18 -11.33 -14.75
CA ALA A 24 -1.83 -10.75 -15.93
C ALA A 24 -1.28 -11.26 -17.25
N HIS A 25 -0.29 -12.16 -17.22
CA HIS A 25 0.38 -12.70 -18.41
C HIS A 25 1.05 -11.62 -19.25
N MET A 26 1.71 -10.68 -18.59
CA MET A 26 2.37 -9.55 -19.22
C MET A 26 3.81 -9.44 -18.72
N SER A 27 4.68 -8.78 -19.52
CA SER A 27 5.96 -8.35 -19.01
C SER A 27 5.75 -7.22 -17.99
N SER A 28 6.71 -7.01 -17.10
CA SER A 28 6.60 -5.95 -16.11
C SER A 28 6.44 -4.58 -16.76
N SER A 29 7.22 -4.31 -17.81
CA SER A 29 7.15 -3.02 -18.51
C SER A 29 5.79 -2.79 -19.16
N TYR A 30 5.26 -3.81 -19.82
CA TYR A 30 3.96 -3.71 -20.45
C TYR A 30 2.85 -3.56 -19.43
N PHE A 31 2.93 -4.30 -18.33
CA PHE A 31 1.97 -4.19 -17.23
C PHE A 31 1.93 -2.78 -16.67
N MET A 32 3.10 -2.19 -16.42
CA MET A 32 3.16 -0.84 -15.86
C MET A 32 2.57 0.19 -16.82
N SER A 33 2.83 0.05 -18.11
CA SER A 33 2.26 0.96 -19.12
C SER A 33 0.74 0.86 -19.19
N CYS A 34 0.22 -0.38 -19.23
CA CYS A 34 -1.22 -0.60 -19.26
C CYS A 34 -1.89 -0.07 -18.01
N PHE A 35 -1.26 -0.30 -16.84
CA PHE A 35 -1.81 0.17 -15.58
C PHE A 35 -1.94 1.69 -15.58
N LYS A 36 -0.90 2.38 -16.00
CA LYS A 36 -0.91 3.84 -16.04
C LYS A 36 -1.98 4.38 -16.98
N GLN A 37 -2.14 3.74 -18.15
CA GLN A 37 -3.14 4.16 -19.12
C GLN A 37 -4.56 3.98 -18.57
N ASN A 38 -4.81 2.89 -17.86
CA ASN A 38 -6.15 2.56 -17.39
C ASN A 38 -6.53 3.26 -16.07
N PHE A 39 -5.55 3.53 -15.21
CA PHE A 39 -5.82 4.06 -13.88
C PHE A 39 -5.25 5.45 -13.65
N GLY A 40 -4.51 6.00 -14.60
CA GLY A 40 -3.98 7.36 -14.49
C GLY A 40 -2.77 7.51 -13.58
N LEU A 41 -2.31 6.43 -12.95
CA LEU A 41 -1.12 6.45 -12.10
C LEU A 41 -0.40 5.11 -12.21
N GLY A 42 0.88 5.10 -11.86
CA GLY A 42 1.69 3.89 -11.93
C GLY A 42 1.23 2.82 -10.96
N ALA A 43 1.54 1.57 -11.29
CA ALA A 43 1.14 0.44 -10.47
C ALA A 43 1.77 0.49 -9.07
N ILE A 44 3.03 0.92 -8.99
CA ILE A 44 3.72 1.05 -7.70
C ILE A 44 3.03 2.09 -6.84
N GLU A 45 2.66 3.21 -7.43
CA GLU A 45 1.96 4.27 -6.73
C GLU A 45 0.60 3.79 -6.23
N TYR A 46 -0.11 3.06 -7.06
CA TYR A 46 -1.40 2.49 -6.65
C TYR A 46 -1.24 1.51 -5.49
N LEU A 47 -0.24 0.63 -5.56
CA LEU A 47 0.04 -0.30 -4.47
C LEU A 47 0.31 0.44 -3.16
N ASN A 48 1.11 1.50 -3.23
CA ASN A 48 1.41 2.28 -2.04
C ASN A 48 0.15 2.95 -1.48
N GLN A 49 -0.73 3.42 -2.33
CA GLN A 49 -2.00 4.00 -1.87
C GLN A 49 -2.85 2.95 -1.14
N VAL A 50 -2.94 1.75 -1.69
CA VAL A 50 -3.69 0.66 -1.06
C VAL A 50 -3.08 0.28 0.29
N ARG A 51 -1.75 0.15 0.33
CA ARG A 51 -1.04 -0.20 1.56
C ARG A 51 -1.24 0.86 2.65
N ILE A 52 -1.18 2.13 2.28
CA ILE A 52 -1.38 3.23 3.24
C ILE A 52 -2.81 3.26 3.74
N ARG A 53 -3.79 3.02 2.87
CA ARG A 53 -5.19 2.96 3.30
C ARG A 53 -5.43 1.85 4.31
N LEU A 54 -4.84 0.69 4.05
CA LEU A 54 -4.93 -0.43 4.99
C LEU A 54 -4.24 -0.10 6.31
N ALA A 55 -3.11 0.60 6.23
CA ALA A 55 -2.41 1.03 7.44
C ALA A 55 -3.27 1.96 8.27
N CYS A 56 -4.00 2.87 7.63
CA CYS A 56 -4.92 3.76 8.34
C CYS A 56 -5.96 2.97 9.13
N ASP A 57 -6.53 1.95 8.50
CA ASP A 57 -7.52 1.10 9.18
C ASP A 57 -6.91 0.37 10.37
N LEU A 58 -5.70 -0.17 10.19
CA LEU A 58 -5.03 -0.91 11.26
C LEU A 58 -4.56 -0.01 12.39
N LEU A 59 -4.22 1.24 12.09
CA LEU A 59 -3.77 2.19 13.11
C LEU A 59 -4.88 2.53 14.11
N CYS A 60 -6.13 2.36 13.71
CA CYS A 60 -7.26 2.55 14.63
C CYS A 60 -7.35 1.41 15.64
N ASN A 61 -6.63 0.32 15.41
CA ASN A 61 -6.55 -0.80 16.34
C ASN A 61 -5.32 -0.60 17.24
N MET A 62 -5.55 -0.33 18.51
CA MET A 62 -4.50 0.01 19.46
C MET A 62 -3.56 -1.13 19.82
N ASP A 63 -3.93 -2.37 19.47
CA ASP A 63 -3.15 -3.55 19.87
C ASP A 63 -1.94 -3.79 18.99
N ARG A 64 -1.80 -3.07 17.88
CA ARG A 64 -0.73 -3.31 16.93
C ARG A 64 0.26 -2.15 16.94
N SER A 65 1.54 -2.47 16.94
CA SER A 65 2.59 -1.46 16.85
C SER A 65 2.63 -0.88 15.44
N ILE A 66 3.11 0.35 15.32
CA ILE A 66 3.26 1.00 14.02
C ILE A 66 4.22 0.20 13.14
N SER A 67 5.28 -0.34 13.74
CA SER A 67 6.24 -1.17 13.02
C SER A 67 5.59 -2.43 12.45
N ASP A 68 4.78 -3.12 13.24
CA ASP A 68 4.07 -4.31 12.78
C ASP A 68 3.11 -3.97 11.64
N ILE A 69 2.41 -2.86 11.77
CA ILE A 69 1.48 -2.41 10.72
C ILE A 69 2.21 -2.13 9.42
N ALA A 70 3.39 -1.51 9.49
CA ALA A 70 4.19 -1.22 8.30
C ALA A 70 4.53 -2.51 7.54
N PHE A 71 5.02 -3.52 8.26
CA PHE A 71 5.39 -4.78 7.64
C PHE A 71 4.17 -5.58 7.18
N ASP A 72 3.11 -5.57 7.98
CA ASP A 72 1.89 -6.31 7.62
C ASP A 72 1.21 -5.75 6.37
N THR A 73 1.39 -4.47 6.09
CA THR A 73 0.80 -3.84 4.91
C THR A 73 1.72 -3.89 3.70
N GLY A 74 2.89 -4.52 3.82
CA GLY A 74 3.74 -4.78 2.68
C GLY A 74 4.95 -3.88 2.51
N PHE A 75 5.25 -3.03 3.48
CA PHE A 75 6.44 -2.19 3.43
C PHE A 75 7.64 -2.97 3.96
N HIS A 76 8.79 -2.79 3.33
CA HIS A 76 10.01 -3.52 3.70
C HIS A 76 10.81 -2.82 4.78
N ASN A 77 10.63 -1.52 4.96
CA ASN A 77 11.29 -0.80 6.03
C ASN A 77 10.40 0.32 6.56
N LEU A 78 10.64 0.65 7.81
CA LEU A 78 9.82 1.63 8.52
C LEU A 78 10.01 3.04 7.98
N SER A 79 11.22 3.38 7.56
CA SER A 79 11.50 4.72 7.02
C SER A 79 10.69 5.00 5.77
N ASN A 80 10.60 4.04 4.86
CA ASN A 80 9.80 4.18 3.65
C ASN A 80 8.32 4.28 3.99
N PHE A 81 7.86 3.45 4.94
CA PHE A 81 6.48 3.51 5.40
C PHE A 81 6.14 4.89 5.95
N ASN A 82 6.96 5.41 6.83
CA ASN A 82 6.71 6.72 7.44
C ASN A 82 6.66 7.83 6.40
N ARG A 83 7.58 7.79 5.44
CA ARG A 83 7.63 8.79 4.37
C ARG A 83 6.38 8.73 3.50
N GLN A 84 6.00 7.52 3.06
CA GLN A 84 4.83 7.33 2.22
C GLN A 84 3.55 7.72 2.97
N PHE A 85 3.46 7.35 4.23
CA PHE A 85 2.30 7.69 5.04
C PHE A 85 2.14 9.20 5.17
N ARG A 86 3.23 9.87 5.54
CA ARG A 86 3.21 11.33 5.71
C ARG A 86 2.86 12.04 4.41
N THR A 87 3.41 11.57 3.30
CA THR A 87 3.15 12.19 1.99
C THR A 87 1.69 12.04 1.59
N LYS A 88 1.10 10.89 1.83
CA LYS A 88 -0.25 10.58 1.35
C LYS A 88 -1.35 10.99 2.34
N VAL A 89 -1.08 10.93 3.62
CA VAL A 89 -2.07 11.23 4.65
C VAL A 89 -1.92 12.64 5.21
N GLY A 90 -0.70 13.18 5.21
CA GLY A 90 -0.43 14.53 5.68
C GLY A 90 0.11 14.61 7.10
N CYS A 91 0.19 13.49 7.81
CA CYS A 91 0.76 13.44 9.15
C CYS A 91 1.42 12.10 9.39
N SER A 92 2.16 11.97 10.48
CA SER A 92 2.82 10.72 10.82
C SER A 92 1.81 9.66 11.25
N PRO A 93 2.17 8.36 11.14
CA PRO A 93 1.29 7.31 11.62
C PRO A 93 0.93 7.45 13.10
N GLN A 94 1.89 7.87 13.91
CA GLN A 94 1.65 8.07 15.34
C GLN A 94 0.63 9.17 15.60
N THR A 95 0.75 10.28 14.90
CA THR A 95 -0.19 11.40 15.00
C THR A 95 -1.58 10.96 14.54
N TYR A 96 -1.64 10.23 13.44
CA TYR A 96 -2.92 9.73 12.92
C TYR A 96 -3.64 8.85 13.94
N ARG A 97 -2.90 7.91 14.55
CA ARG A 97 -3.46 7.02 15.59
C ARG A 97 -3.99 7.82 16.76
N LYS A 98 -3.20 8.78 17.23
CA LYS A 98 -3.56 9.60 18.38
C LYS A 98 -4.84 10.40 18.10
N GLU A 99 -4.94 11.01 16.94
CA GLU A 99 -6.12 11.78 16.57
C GLU A 99 -7.34 10.90 16.38
N SER A 100 -7.16 9.68 15.86
CA SER A 100 -8.26 8.74 15.69
C SER A 100 -8.90 8.34 17.01
N VAL A 101 -8.08 8.22 18.06
CA VAL A 101 -8.57 7.87 19.39
C VAL A 101 -9.39 9.02 19.98
N LEU A 102 -9.00 10.25 19.69
CA LEU A 102 -9.67 11.43 20.24
C LEU A 102 -10.96 11.79 19.51
N SER A 103 -11.15 11.26 18.33
CA SER A 103 -12.39 11.51 17.58
C SER A 103 -13.37 10.36 17.80
#